data_35f889d2cf0a20f0e7cfc67946077b76
#
_entry.id   35f889d2cf0a20f0e7cfc67946077b76
#
_cell.length_a   1.000
_cell.length_b   1.000
_cell.length_c   1.000
_cell.angle_alpha   90.00
_cell.angle_beta   90.00
_cell.angle_gamma   90.00
#
_symmetry.space_group_name_H-M   'P 1'
#
loop_
_entity.id
_entity.type
_entity.pdbx_description
1 polymer ?
#
loop_
_entity_poly.entity_id
_entity_poly.type
_entity_poly.pdbx_seq_one_letter_code
_entity_poly.pdbx_strand_id
1 'polypeptide(L)'
;MKKIFISFLFLVTLNANAMEKETTFDQKLFNKAQSEGKVIIISSWIKYCSSCAGQMKILNKAKNDGKLNDIGFDNIQYFSFDVTNRTVADLFNVQYQTTLIIFENKEEVYRSLGETTKDLLYEAIKSSN
;
A
#
# COMPACT_ATOMS: atom_id res chain seq x y z
N MET A 1 36.05 49.04 -6.25
CA MET A 1 35.54 47.88 -5.46
C MET A 1 34.46 47.20 -6.28
N LYS A 2 34.80 46.08 -6.93
CA LYS A 2 33.85 45.29 -7.71
C LYS A 2 33.22 44.29 -6.77
N LYS A 3 31.92 44.41 -6.51
CA LYS A 3 31.15 43.42 -5.79
C LYS A 3 30.81 42.27 -6.76
N ILE A 4 31.44 41.14 -6.56
CA ILE A 4 31.13 39.90 -7.28
C ILE A 4 29.89 39.32 -6.63
N PHE A 5 28.75 39.37 -7.32
CA PHE A 5 27.54 38.63 -6.97
C PHE A 5 27.73 37.18 -7.46
N ILE A 6 28.06 36.30 -6.54
CA ILE A 6 28.01 34.85 -6.79
C ILE A 6 26.55 34.43 -6.68
N SER A 7 25.91 34.34 -7.83
CA SER A 7 24.57 33.71 -7.94
C SER A 7 24.72 32.22 -7.67
N PHE A 8 24.33 31.79 -6.47
CA PHE A 8 24.22 30.40 -6.11
C PHE A 8 22.98 29.83 -6.79
N LEU A 9 23.20 29.24 -7.96
CA LEU A 9 22.16 28.49 -8.67
C LEU A 9 21.90 27.19 -7.89
N PHE A 10 20.86 27.22 -7.04
CA PHE A 10 20.34 26.01 -6.38
C PHE A 10 19.73 25.13 -7.48
N LEU A 11 20.52 24.16 -7.94
CA LEU A 11 19.95 23.03 -8.69
C LEU A 11 19.09 22.22 -7.72
N VAL A 12 17.80 22.50 -7.73
CA VAL A 12 16.81 21.60 -7.14
C VAL A 12 16.73 20.40 -8.08
N THR A 13 17.50 19.37 -7.78
CA THR A 13 17.29 18.05 -8.36
C THR A 13 15.95 17.56 -7.87
N LEU A 14 14.93 17.70 -8.70
CA LEU A 14 13.69 16.96 -8.54
C LEU A 14 14.02 15.48 -8.70
N ASN A 15 14.36 14.85 -7.58
CA ASN A 15 14.33 13.40 -7.50
C ASN A 15 12.86 13.01 -7.71
N ALA A 16 12.51 12.67 -8.94
CA ALA A 16 11.33 11.87 -9.21
C ALA A 16 11.61 10.49 -8.58
N ASN A 17 11.36 10.37 -7.29
CA ASN A 17 11.38 9.09 -6.61
C ASN A 17 10.31 8.26 -7.27
N ALA A 18 10.73 7.38 -8.18
CA ALA A 18 9.95 6.20 -8.49
C ALA A 18 9.59 5.60 -7.13
N MET A 19 8.30 5.43 -6.84
CA MET A 19 7.83 4.97 -5.54
C MET A 19 8.53 3.64 -5.25
N GLU A 20 9.53 3.67 -4.37
CA GLU A 20 10.25 2.47 -3.95
C GLU A 20 9.22 1.56 -3.30
N LYS A 21 9.16 0.33 -3.79
CA LYS A 21 8.32 -0.71 -3.20
C LYS A 21 8.93 -1.09 -1.86
N GLU A 22 8.30 -0.70 -0.78
CA GLU A 22 8.76 -1.00 0.57
C GLU A 22 7.89 -2.10 1.18
N THR A 23 8.52 -2.97 1.94
CA THR A 23 7.81 -3.87 2.85
C THR A 23 7.40 -3.06 4.07
N THR A 24 6.11 -2.83 4.22
CA THR A 24 5.54 -2.08 5.36
C THR A 24 4.87 -2.99 6.37
N PHE A 25 4.76 -4.30 6.09
CA PHE A 25 4.16 -5.25 7.01
C PHE A 25 4.97 -5.35 8.30
N ASP A 26 4.27 -5.18 9.41
CA ASP A 26 4.76 -5.39 10.77
C ASP A 26 3.73 -6.16 11.58
N GLN A 27 4.13 -7.27 12.19
CA GLN A 27 3.23 -8.16 12.91
C GLN A 27 2.53 -7.48 14.11
N LYS A 28 3.25 -6.61 14.82
CA LYS A 28 2.68 -5.90 15.97
C LYS A 28 1.64 -4.88 15.53
N LEU A 29 1.94 -4.14 14.45
CA LEU A 29 1.01 -3.18 13.87
C LEU A 29 -0.21 -3.87 13.26
N PHE A 30 -0.03 -5.02 12.64
CA PHE A 30 -1.13 -5.85 12.13
C PHE A 30 -2.06 -6.30 13.27
N ASN A 31 -1.50 -6.87 14.32
CA ASN A 31 -2.28 -7.32 15.48
C ASN A 31 -3.01 -6.15 16.17
N LYS A 32 -2.35 -4.99 16.25
CA LYS A 32 -2.96 -3.76 16.80
C LYS A 32 -4.14 -3.31 15.94
N ALA A 33 -3.96 -3.25 14.61
CA ALA A 33 -5.02 -2.87 13.70
C ALA A 33 -6.23 -3.81 13.77
N GLN A 34 -5.98 -5.11 13.92
CA GLN A 34 -7.05 -6.10 14.17
C GLN A 34 -7.78 -5.85 15.47
N SER A 35 -7.07 -5.55 16.56
CA SER A 35 -7.68 -5.27 17.87
C SER A 35 -8.50 -3.98 17.87
N GLU A 36 -8.16 -3.03 17.01
CA GLU A 36 -8.87 -1.77 16.82
C GLU A 36 -10.05 -1.87 15.84
N GLY A 37 -10.31 -3.06 15.27
CA GLY A 37 -11.40 -3.29 14.33
C GLY A 37 -11.22 -2.60 12.98
N LYS A 38 -9.99 -2.35 12.56
CA LYS A 38 -9.69 -1.70 11.28
C LYS A 38 -9.90 -2.65 10.10
N VAL A 39 -10.27 -2.10 8.96
CA VAL A 39 -10.16 -2.77 7.66
C VAL A 39 -8.68 -2.81 7.29
N ILE A 40 -8.12 -4.00 7.17
CA ILE A 40 -6.71 -4.19 6.89
C ILE A 40 -6.55 -4.68 5.46
N ILE A 41 -5.78 -3.92 4.67
CA ILE A 41 -5.46 -4.24 3.30
C ILE A 41 -4.01 -4.70 3.25
N ILE A 42 -3.76 -5.85 2.63
CA ILE A 42 -2.42 -6.40 2.43
C ILE A 42 -2.20 -6.65 0.95
N SER A 43 -1.08 -6.19 0.41
CA SER A 43 -0.67 -6.50 -0.96
C SER A 43 0.73 -7.08 -1.00
N SER A 44 0.94 -8.02 -1.91
CA SER A 44 2.26 -8.58 -2.19
C SER A 44 2.86 -7.98 -3.45
N TRP A 45 4.17 -7.84 -3.47
CA TRP A 45 4.92 -7.33 -4.61
C TRP A 45 6.20 -8.13 -4.84
N ILE A 46 6.83 -7.91 -5.98
CA ILE A 46 8.17 -8.38 -6.31
C ILE A 46 8.92 -7.28 -7.06
N LYS A 47 10.23 -7.30 -7.03
CA LYS A 47 11.07 -6.35 -7.77
C LYS A 47 10.73 -6.41 -9.28
N TYR A 48 10.74 -5.25 -9.95
CA TYR A 48 10.43 -5.10 -11.39
C TYR A 48 9.01 -5.49 -11.81
N CYS A 49 8.05 -5.45 -10.92
CA CYS A 49 6.64 -5.73 -11.21
C CYS A 49 5.85 -4.44 -11.40
N SER A 50 5.48 -4.12 -12.64
CA SER A 50 4.70 -2.91 -12.97
C SER A 50 3.26 -2.97 -12.46
N SER A 51 2.62 -4.13 -12.52
CA SER A 51 1.27 -4.33 -11.98
C SER A 51 1.24 -4.13 -10.46
N CYS A 52 2.26 -4.61 -9.75
CA CYS A 52 2.40 -4.36 -8.31
C CYS A 52 2.51 -2.86 -8.01
N ALA A 53 3.34 -2.15 -8.76
CA ALA A 53 3.50 -0.70 -8.60
C ALA A 53 2.19 0.05 -8.85
N GLY A 54 1.43 -0.32 -9.87
CA GLY A 54 0.12 0.25 -10.18
C GLY A 54 -0.90 -0.02 -9.06
N GLN A 55 -1.01 -1.24 -8.58
CA GLN A 55 -1.87 -1.62 -7.47
C GLN A 55 -1.50 -0.86 -6.19
N MET A 56 -0.23 -0.86 -5.81
CA MET A 56 0.26 -0.19 -4.60
C MET A 56 0.01 1.32 -4.63
N LYS A 57 0.16 1.96 -5.78
CA LYS A 57 -0.13 3.38 -5.94
C LYS A 57 -1.59 3.70 -5.64
N ILE A 58 -2.52 2.88 -6.12
CA ILE A 58 -3.95 3.03 -5.86
C ILE A 58 -4.24 2.81 -4.37
N LEU A 59 -3.71 1.74 -3.78
CA LEU A 59 -3.93 1.39 -2.38
C LEU A 59 -3.35 2.44 -1.41
N ASN A 60 -2.17 3.00 -1.71
CA ASN A 60 -1.59 4.08 -0.91
C ASN A 60 -2.44 5.36 -0.92
N LYS A 61 -3.17 5.61 -1.99
CA LYS A 61 -4.08 6.76 -2.10
C LYS A 61 -5.46 6.49 -1.52
N ALA A 62 -5.85 5.24 -1.39
CA ALA A 62 -7.19 4.86 -0.95
C ALA A 62 -7.56 5.47 0.42
N LYS A 63 -6.62 5.50 1.35
CA LYS A 63 -6.80 6.08 2.68
C LYS A 63 -7.25 7.54 2.65
N ASN A 64 -6.79 8.31 1.66
CA ASN A 64 -7.06 9.75 1.54
C ASN A 64 -8.05 10.08 0.42
N ASP A 65 -8.68 9.08 -0.20
CA ASP A 65 -9.64 9.28 -1.27
C ASP A 65 -11.05 9.44 -0.69
N GLY A 66 -11.70 10.57 -1.03
CA GLY A 66 -13.06 10.88 -0.59
C GLY A 66 -14.11 9.83 -0.94
N LYS A 67 -13.83 8.95 -1.91
CA LYS A 67 -14.73 7.84 -2.27
C LYS A 67 -14.82 6.76 -1.18
N LEU A 68 -13.92 6.74 -0.23
CA LEU A 68 -13.87 5.80 0.90
C LEU A 68 -14.21 6.47 2.24
N ASN A 69 -14.75 7.68 2.21
CA ASN A 69 -15.12 8.43 3.42
C ASN A 69 -16.11 7.68 4.32
N ASP A 70 -16.96 6.83 3.74
CA ASP A 70 -17.95 6.04 4.49
C ASP A 70 -17.30 5.05 5.47
N ILE A 71 -16.09 4.60 5.16
CA ILE A 71 -15.32 3.70 6.04
C ILE A 71 -14.58 4.48 7.12
N GLY A 72 -14.23 5.76 6.85
CA GLY A 72 -13.41 6.60 7.71
C GLY A 72 -11.91 6.36 7.51
N PHE A 73 -11.15 7.44 7.41
CA PHE A 73 -9.70 7.37 7.12
C PHE A 73 -8.91 6.62 8.18
N ASP A 74 -9.30 6.72 9.45
CA ASP A 74 -8.59 6.09 10.55
C ASP A 74 -8.92 4.59 10.68
N ASN A 75 -9.90 4.10 9.91
CA ASN A 75 -10.34 2.71 9.96
C ASN A 75 -9.68 1.82 8.91
N ILE A 76 -8.83 2.38 8.05
CA ILE A 76 -8.10 1.63 7.02
C ILE A 76 -6.61 1.57 7.38
N GLN A 77 -6.06 0.36 7.44
CA GLN A 77 -4.63 0.12 7.56
C GLN A 77 -4.14 -0.66 6.33
N TYR A 78 -3.11 -0.15 5.66
CA TYR A 78 -2.52 -0.78 4.50
C TYR A 78 -1.09 -1.25 4.78
N PHE A 79 -0.82 -2.50 4.45
CA PHE A 79 0.50 -3.12 4.48
C PHE A 79 0.87 -3.71 3.13
N SER A 80 2.15 -3.70 2.82
CA SER A 80 2.72 -4.40 1.68
C SER A 80 3.93 -5.21 2.07
N PHE A 81 4.24 -6.25 1.31
CA PHE A 81 5.42 -7.07 1.53
C PHE A 81 5.96 -7.66 0.23
N ASP A 82 7.26 -7.93 0.22
CA ASP A 82 7.92 -8.67 -0.85
C ASP A 82 7.54 -10.15 -0.77
N VAL A 83 6.98 -10.70 -1.84
CA VAL A 83 6.55 -12.10 -1.89
C VAL A 83 7.72 -13.09 -1.74
N THR A 84 8.94 -12.66 -1.98
CA THR A 84 10.15 -13.47 -1.74
C THR A 84 10.50 -13.57 -0.26
N ASN A 85 9.95 -12.69 0.59
CA ASN A 85 10.00 -12.86 2.03
C ASN A 85 9.02 -13.97 2.45
N ARG A 86 9.52 -15.21 2.44
CA ARG A 86 8.67 -16.39 2.68
C ARG A 86 8.06 -16.44 4.07
N THR A 87 8.69 -15.82 5.06
CA THR A 87 8.14 -15.75 6.42
C THR A 87 6.79 -15.02 6.43
N VAL A 88 6.71 -13.88 5.74
CA VAL A 88 5.46 -13.11 5.65
C VAL A 88 4.49 -13.74 4.64
N ALA A 89 4.99 -14.17 3.48
CA ALA A 89 4.17 -14.78 2.45
C ALA A 89 3.46 -16.04 2.95
N ASP A 90 4.14 -16.90 3.71
CA ASP A 90 3.55 -18.13 4.26
C ASP A 90 2.54 -17.84 5.36
N LEU A 91 2.74 -16.76 6.14
CA LEU A 91 1.77 -16.31 7.14
C LEU A 91 0.39 -16.04 6.54
N PHE A 92 0.36 -15.49 5.32
CA PHE A 92 -0.88 -15.17 4.60
C PHE A 92 -1.21 -16.18 3.49
N ASN A 93 -0.47 -17.28 3.36
CA ASN A 93 -0.61 -18.26 2.28
C ASN A 93 -0.56 -17.59 0.88
N VAL A 94 0.40 -16.69 0.68
CA VAL A 94 0.62 -15.97 -0.58
C VAL A 94 1.74 -16.63 -1.37
N GLN A 95 1.49 -16.95 -2.63
CA GLN A 95 2.47 -17.56 -3.53
C GLN A 95 2.94 -16.63 -4.64
N TYR A 96 2.14 -15.64 -5.00
CA TYR A 96 2.38 -14.76 -6.13
C TYR A 96 2.31 -13.29 -5.73
N GLN A 97 3.07 -12.47 -6.47
CA GLN A 97 2.97 -11.01 -6.39
C GLN A 97 1.61 -10.51 -6.90
N THR A 98 1.29 -9.27 -6.59
CA THR A 98 0.01 -8.63 -6.93
C THR A 98 -1.20 -9.36 -6.31
N THR A 99 -0.97 -10.06 -5.22
CA THR A 99 -2.04 -10.62 -4.39
C THR A 99 -2.55 -9.53 -3.45
N LEU A 100 -3.86 -9.33 -3.47
CA LEU A 100 -4.56 -8.42 -2.55
C LEU A 100 -5.38 -9.23 -1.56
N ILE A 101 -5.25 -8.92 -0.28
CA ILE A 101 -6.03 -9.54 0.79
C ILE A 101 -6.65 -8.42 1.63
N ILE A 102 -7.91 -8.59 2.03
CA ILE A 102 -8.58 -7.68 2.95
C ILE A 102 -9.07 -8.49 4.15
N PHE A 103 -8.74 -7.97 5.34
CA PHE A 103 -9.21 -8.49 6.63
C PHE A 103 -10.18 -7.51 7.26
N GLU A 104 -11.21 -8.06 7.89
CA GLU A 104 -12.14 -7.34 8.74
C GLU A 104 -12.47 -8.21 9.95
N ASN A 105 -12.46 -7.62 11.14
CA ASN A 105 -12.76 -8.33 12.40
C ASN A 105 -11.98 -9.65 12.56
N LYS A 106 -10.68 -9.64 12.22
CA LYS A 106 -9.76 -10.78 12.27
C LYS A 106 -10.01 -11.88 11.22
N GLU A 107 -10.93 -11.68 10.31
CA GLU A 107 -11.26 -12.63 9.24
C GLU A 107 -10.81 -12.11 7.87
N GLU A 108 -10.31 -12.99 7.03
CA GLU A 108 -10.07 -12.69 5.63
C GLU A 108 -11.41 -12.64 4.90
N VAL A 109 -11.78 -11.48 4.38
CA VAL A 109 -13.07 -11.26 3.71
C VAL A 109 -12.94 -11.12 2.20
N TYR A 110 -11.74 -10.89 1.69
CA TYR A 110 -11.48 -10.76 0.25
C TYR A 110 -10.06 -11.18 -0.11
N ARG A 111 -9.93 -11.82 -1.27
CA ARG A 111 -8.63 -12.16 -1.88
C ARG A 111 -8.73 -12.08 -3.39
N SER A 112 -7.75 -11.46 -4.03
CA SER A 112 -7.60 -11.46 -5.48
C SER A 112 -6.14 -11.57 -5.91
N LEU A 113 -5.93 -12.02 -7.12
CA LEU A 113 -4.62 -12.10 -7.75
C LEU A 113 -4.63 -11.27 -9.04
N GLY A 114 -3.73 -10.28 -9.11
CA GLY A 114 -3.53 -9.48 -10.32
C GLY A 114 -4.50 -8.34 -10.52
N GLU A 115 -5.37 -8.01 -9.56
CA GLU A 115 -6.30 -6.89 -9.68
C GLU A 115 -5.58 -5.55 -9.60
N THR A 116 -5.72 -4.72 -10.61
CA THR A 116 -5.08 -3.39 -10.72
C THR A 116 -6.07 -2.29 -11.11
N THR A 117 -7.34 -2.61 -11.25
CA THR A 117 -8.38 -1.66 -11.61
C THR A 117 -8.85 -0.89 -10.39
N LYS A 118 -8.71 0.43 -10.40
CA LYS A 118 -9.06 1.30 -9.26
C LYS A 118 -10.49 1.06 -8.75
N ASP A 119 -11.46 1.01 -9.64
CA ASP A 119 -12.86 0.88 -9.24
C ASP A 119 -13.14 -0.48 -8.59
N LEU A 120 -12.54 -1.56 -9.09
CA LEU A 120 -12.68 -2.90 -8.50
C LEU A 120 -11.96 -3.01 -7.14
N LEU A 121 -10.79 -2.39 -7.00
CA LEU A 121 -10.08 -2.32 -5.72
C LEU A 121 -10.89 -1.56 -4.66
N TYR A 122 -11.49 -0.44 -5.05
CA TYR A 122 -12.32 0.35 -4.14
C TYR A 122 -13.63 -0.35 -3.78
N GLU A 123 -14.25 -1.03 -4.73
CA GLU A 123 -15.43 -1.86 -4.49
C GLU A 123 -15.14 -2.98 -3.49
N ALA A 124 -14.01 -3.68 -3.65
CA ALA A 124 -13.56 -4.70 -2.70
C ALA A 124 -13.37 -4.13 -1.29
N ILE A 125 -12.76 -2.94 -1.15
CA ILE A 125 -12.58 -2.29 0.16
C ILE A 125 -13.93 -1.90 0.77
N LYS A 126 -14.84 -1.34 -0.02
CA LYS A 126 -16.17 -0.94 0.46
C LYS A 126 -17.06 -2.13 0.87
N SER A 127 -16.99 -3.23 0.12
CA SER A 127 -17.77 -4.43 0.42
C SER A 127 -17.29 -5.17 1.66
N SER A 128 -16.11 -4.80 2.17
CA SER A 128 -15.48 -5.39 3.36
C SER A 128 -15.85 -4.68 4.66
N ASN A 129 -16.72 -3.67 4.61
CA ASN A 129 -17.13 -2.86 5.78
C ASN A 129 -18.55 -3.20 6.22
#